data_84e8d4bba85e5c9befe94ae8e38a58e8
#
_entry.id   84e8d4bba85e5c9befe94ae8e38a58e8
#
_cell.length_a   1.000
_cell.length_b   1.000
_cell.length_c   1.000
_cell.angle_alpha   90.00
_cell.angle_beta   90.00
_cell.angle_gamma   90.00
#
_symmetry.space_group_name_H-M   'P 1'
#
loop_
_entity.id
_entity.type
_entity.pdbx_description
1 polymer ?
#
loop_
_entity_poly.entity_id
_entity_poly.type
_entity_poly.pdbx_seq_one_letter_code
_entity_poly.pdbx_strand_id
1 'polypeptide(L)'
;MTRLFLLTLLAVLLAPAASASAATYIYDVPELVERPLNAVRKSAKIDVLLPSRLTSEHRRLYSQGSARARSYRFDVGAVKGCGTATACFVASFRARRGGKPTNTRKVELRGGRRGYFRPLKCGASCAAPSLQWVKNGVLYTIEAKLGTKKTERRVLIRLADSAIGKGAR
;
A
#
# COMPACT_ATOMS: atom_id res chain seq x y z
N MET A 1 37.10 -27.73 62.85
CA MET A 1 37.41 -27.35 61.44
C MET A 1 36.11 -27.08 60.72
N THR A 2 35.70 -25.82 60.70
CA THR A 2 34.38 -25.40 60.16
C THR A 2 34.60 -24.72 58.82
N ARG A 3 34.16 -25.33 57.74
CA ARG A 3 34.27 -24.74 56.37
C ARG A 3 33.01 -23.91 56.10
N LEU A 4 33.22 -22.60 56.00
CA LEU A 4 32.22 -21.61 55.58
C LEU A 4 32.11 -21.65 54.06
N PHE A 5 30.93 -22.04 53.49
CA PHE A 5 30.59 -21.92 52.07
C PHE A 5 29.99 -20.55 51.83
N LEU A 6 30.72 -19.68 51.12
CA LEU A 6 30.22 -18.39 50.59
C LEU A 6 29.39 -18.67 49.33
N LEU A 7 28.06 -18.53 49.39
CA LEU A 7 27.16 -18.53 48.24
C LEU A 7 27.12 -17.11 47.68
N THR A 8 27.80 -16.87 46.56
CA THR A 8 27.67 -15.64 45.77
C THR A 8 26.43 -15.70 44.89
N LEU A 9 25.43 -14.91 45.24
CA LEU A 9 24.17 -14.75 44.47
C LEU A 9 24.45 -13.81 43.28
N LEU A 10 24.52 -14.37 42.05
CA LEU A 10 24.67 -13.62 40.80
C LEU A 10 23.27 -13.10 40.38
N ALA A 11 22.94 -11.86 40.68
CA ALA A 11 21.72 -11.20 40.22
C ALA A 11 21.90 -10.80 38.73
N VAL A 12 21.30 -11.58 37.83
CA VAL A 12 21.20 -11.24 36.41
C VAL A 12 20.12 -10.16 36.23
N LEU A 13 20.55 -8.93 35.99
CA LEU A 13 19.69 -7.81 35.62
C LEU A 13 19.14 -8.03 34.18
N LEU A 14 17.94 -8.56 34.07
CA LEU A 14 17.19 -8.58 32.82
C LEU A 14 16.72 -7.14 32.50
N ALA A 15 17.49 -6.40 31.71
CA ALA A 15 17.03 -5.14 31.13
C ALA A 15 15.90 -5.42 30.13
N PRO A 16 14.73 -4.75 30.24
CA PRO A 16 13.68 -4.89 29.24
C PRO A 16 14.17 -4.36 27.89
N ALA A 17 14.19 -5.21 26.87
CA ALA A 17 14.47 -4.81 25.51
C ALA A 17 13.38 -3.82 25.05
N ALA A 18 13.71 -2.53 24.97
CA ALA A 18 12.84 -1.52 24.40
C ALA A 18 12.57 -1.89 22.94
N SER A 19 11.32 -2.27 22.64
CA SER A 19 10.86 -2.52 21.27
C SER A 19 10.91 -1.20 20.52
N ALA A 20 11.91 -1.00 19.65
CA ALA A 20 11.98 0.15 18.77
C ALA A 20 10.77 0.12 17.82
N SER A 21 9.80 1.02 18.05
CA SER A 21 8.69 1.21 17.13
C SER A 21 9.24 1.78 15.81
N ALA A 22 9.04 1.06 14.72
CA ALA A 22 9.47 1.54 13.41
C ALA A 22 8.77 2.87 13.08
N ALA A 23 9.54 3.88 12.69
CA ALA A 23 9.01 5.18 12.32
C ALA A 23 8.06 5.04 11.12
N THR A 24 6.90 5.69 11.21
CA THR A 24 5.89 5.69 10.13
C THR A 24 5.79 7.09 9.55
N TYR A 25 5.95 7.21 8.24
CA TYR A 25 5.86 8.46 7.48
C TYR A 25 4.52 8.52 6.75
N ILE A 26 3.93 9.73 6.69
CA ILE A 26 2.67 9.98 5.98
C ILE A 26 3.00 10.82 4.73
N TYR A 27 2.53 10.36 3.58
CA TYR A 27 2.70 11.01 2.28
C TYR A 27 1.35 11.48 1.75
N ASP A 28 1.27 12.71 1.24
CA ASP A 28 0.20 13.15 0.35
C ASP A 28 0.41 12.46 -1.00
N VAL A 29 -0.57 11.65 -1.44
CA VAL A 29 -0.40 10.86 -2.66
C VAL A 29 -0.43 11.71 -3.92
N PRO A 30 -1.34 12.68 -4.08
CA PRO A 30 -1.28 13.63 -5.19
C PRO A 30 0.07 14.34 -5.34
N GLU A 31 0.65 14.82 -4.25
CA GLU A 31 1.97 15.46 -4.24
C GLU A 31 3.07 14.46 -4.62
N LEU A 32 3.05 13.27 -4.01
CA LEU A 32 4.01 12.20 -4.30
C LEU A 32 4.05 11.82 -5.79
N VAL A 33 2.90 11.86 -6.47
CA VAL A 33 2.79 11.50 -7.89
C VAL A 33 2.60 12.71 -8.80
N GLU A 34 2.83 13.93 -8.35
CA GLU A 34 2.54 15.17 -9.07
C GLU A 34 3.12 15.20 -10.49
N ARG A 35 4.42 14.89 -10.63
CA ARG A 35 5.08 14.88 -11.93
C ARG A 35 4.42 13.91 -12.92
N PRO A 36 4.28 12.61 -12.63
CA PRO A 36 3.59 11.69 -13.52
C PRO A 36 2.08 11.97 -13.63
N LEU A 37 1.43 12.54 -12.62
CA LEU A 37 0.01 12.86 -12.64
C LEU A 37 -0.34 13.86 -13.75
N ASN A 38 0.46 14.91 -13.92
CA ASN A 38 0.26 15.91 -14.97
C ASN A 38 0.34 15.30 -16.37
N ALA A 39 1.28 14.38 -16.60
CA ALA A 39 1.37 13.64 -17.86
C ALA A 39 0.20 12.66 -18.07
N VAL A 40 -0.20 11.95 -17.00
CA VAL A 40 -1.32 11.01 -17.02
C VAL A 40 -2.63 11.71 -17.33
N ARG A 41 -2.92 12.88 -16.74
CA ARG A 41 -4.14 13.67 -17.01
C ARG A 41 -4.27 14.09 -18.48
N LYS A 42 -3.16 14.42 -19.13
CA LYS A 42 -3.16 14.77 -20.56
C LYS A 42 -3.51 13.57 -21.45
N SER A 43 -3.10 12.38 -21.07
CA SER A 43 -3.20 11.16 -21.89
C SER A 43 -4.44 10.32 -21.57
N ALA A 44 -4.82 10.20 -20.31
CA ALA A 44 -5.95 9.38 -19.88
C ALA A 44 -7.29 10.07 -20.13
N LYS A 45 -8.22 9.38 -20.79
CA LYS A 45 -9.62 9.83 -21.00
C LYS A 45 -10.57 9.15 -20.01
N ILE A 46 -10.09 8.92 -18.80
CA ILE A 46 -10.81 8.31 -17.68
C ILE A 46 -10.45 9.07 -16.40
N ASP A 47 -11.37 9.05 -15.43
CA ASP A 47 -11.14 9.69 -14.13
C ASP A 47 -9.91 9.10 -13.44
N VAL A 48 -9.02 9.97 -12.95
CA VAL A 48 -7.89 9.57 -12.13
C VAL A 48 -8.31 9.59 -10.68
N LEU A 49 -8.49 8.41 -10.06
CA LEU A 49 -8.82 8.27 -8.64
C LEU A 49 -7.55 7.87 -7.87
N LEU A 50 -7.18 8.71 -6.90
CA LEU A 50 -6.04 8.50 -6.01
C LEU A 50 -6.47 8.69 -4.56
N PRO A 51 -5.95 7.88 -3.61
CA PRO A 51 -6.14 8.16 -2.20
C PRO A 51 -5.46 9.47 -1.82
N SER A 52 -5.92 10.12 -0.74
CA SER A 52 -5.30 11.36 -0.28
C SER A 52 -3.95 11.10 0.35
N ARG A 53 -3.83 10.05 1.15
CA ARG A 53 -2.63 9.76 1.94
C ARG A 53 -2.22 8.31 1.84
N LEU A 54 -0.90 8.09 1.97
CA LEU A 54 -0.24 6.81 2.05
C LEU A 54 0.67 6.82 3.29
N THR A 55 0.63 5.78 4.10
CA THR A 55 1.59 5.61 5.21
C THR A 55 2.65 4.60 4.82
N SER A 56 3.91 4.83 5.17
CA SER A 56 5.01 3.92 4.87
C SER A 56 6.08 4.01 5.96
N GLU A 57 6.83 2.94 6.18
CA GLU A 57 8.03 2.92 7.02
C GLU A 57 9.26 3.53 6.32
N HIS A 58 9.20 3.70 5.01
CA HIS A 58 10.29 4.30 4.23
C HIS A 58 10.24 5.82 4.31
N ARG A 59 11.35 6.44 4.69
CA ARG A 59 11.49 7.91 4.80
C ARG A 59 11.44 8.63 3.44
N ARG A 60 11.72 7.94 2.35
CA ARG A 60 11.64 8.47 0.99
C ARG A 60 10.89 7.51 0.09
N LEU A 61 10.00 8.05 -0.73
CA LEU A 61 9.29 7.31 -1.75
C LEU A 61 9.52 7.98 -3.10
N TYR A 62 9.53 7.15 -4.13
CA TYR A 62 9.70 7.55 -5.52
C TYR A 62 8.50 7.08 -6.32
N SER A 63 8.03 7.91 -7.23
CA SER A 63 6.87 7.60 -8.06
C SER A 63 7.24 7.62 -9.53
N GLN A 64 6.55 6.79 -10.30
CA GLN A 64 6.51 6.83 -11.75
C GLN A 64 5.08 6.60 -12.22
N GLY A 65 4.75 7.06 -13.42
CA GLY A 65 3.42 6.91 -13.97
C GLY A 65 3.44 6.75 -15.48
N SER A 66 2.42 6.08 -15.98
CA SER A 66 2.16 5.93 -17.40
C SER A 66 0.66 5.96 -17.67
N ALA A 67 0.27 6.42 -18.86
CA ALA A 67 -1.12 6.43 -19.28
C ALA A 67 -1.29 6.16 -20.76
N ARG A 68 -2.48 5.64 -21.09
CA ARG A 68 -3.07 5.58 -22.41
C ARG A 68 -4.48 6.13 -22.32
N ALA A 69 -5.14 6.39 -23.43
CA ALA A 69 -6.50 6.95 -23.43
C ALA A 69 -7.49 6.19 -22.52
N ARG A 70 -7.36 4.88 -22.36
CA ARG A 70 -8.29 4.01 -21.62
C ARG A 70 -7.71 3.43 -20.33
N SER A 71 -6.53 3.86 -19.91
CA SER A 71 -5.87 3.32 -18.71
C SER A 71 -4.80 4.25 -18.17
N TYR A 72 -4.51 4.10 -16.88
CA TYR A 72 -3.32 4.68 -16.26
C TYR A 72 -2.74 3.74 -15.22
N ARG A 73 -1.50 4.02 -14.84
CA ARG A 73 -0.79 3.36 -13.77
C ARG A 73 0.17 4.35 -13.09
N PHE A 74 0.17 4.34 -11.77
CA PHE A 74 1.21 4.93 -10.92
C PHE A 74 1.83 3.83 -10.08
N ASP A 75 3.14 3.78 -10.03
CA ASP A 75 3.90 2.89 -9.17
C ASP A 75 4.69 3.72 -8.16
N VAL A 76 4.67 3.30 -6.91
CA VAL A 76 5.38 3.91 -5.79
C VAL A 76 6.34 2.88 -5.21
N GLY A 77 7.59 3.24 -5.09
CA GLY A 77 8.66 2.38 -4.57
C GLY A 77 9.55 3.09 -3.56
N ALA A 78 10.25 2.30 -2.76
CA ALA A 78 11.20 2.79 -1.75
C ALA A 78 12.53 3.28 -2.37
N VAL A 79 12.80 2.91 -3.63
CA VAL A 79 13.99 3.35 -4.37
C VAL A 79 13.61 3.88 -5.76
N LYS A 80 14.45 4.75 -6.31
CA LYS A 80 14.26 5.28 -7.67
C LYS A 80 14.33 4.13 -8.68
N GLY A 81 13.39 4.13 -9.64
CA GLY A 81 13.36 3.11 -10.70
C GLY A 81 12.89 1.72 -10.22
N CYS A 82 12.30 1.60 -9.04
CA CYS A 82 11.78 0.33 -8.50
C CYS A 82 10.88 -0.43 -9.49
N GLY A 83 10.05 0.29 -10.25
CA GLY A 83 9.12 -0.34 -11.19
C GLY A 83 8.18 -1.31 -10.50
N THR A 84 8.21 -2.57 -10.97
CA THR A 84 7.41 -3.67 -10.41
C THR A 84 8.21 -4.64 -9.56
N ALA A 85 9.48 -4.36 -9.28
CA ALA A 85 10.32 -5.22 -8.45
C ALA A 85 9.75 -5.34 -7.04
N THR A 86 9.49 -6.57 -6.61
CA THR A 86 8.76 -6.83 -5.35
C THR A 86 9.52 -6.37 -4.10
N ALA A 87 10.85 -6.32 -4.14
CA ALA A 87 11.69 -5.96 -2.99
C ALA A 87 11.49 -4.50 -2.54
N CYS A 88 11.36 -3.58 -3.49
CA CYS A 88 11.23 -2.14 -3.24
C CYS A 88 9.81 -1.60 -3.50
N PHE A 89 8.87 -2.44 -3.90
CA PHE A 89 7.48 -2.07 -4.18
C PHE A 89 6.75 -1.64 -2.90
N VAL A 90 6.09 -0.50 -2.94
CA VAL A 90 5.27 0.04 -1.85
C VAL A 90 3.80 0.04 -2.24
N ALA A 91 3.44 0.70 -3.35
CA ALA A 91 2.05 0.76 -3.82
C ALA A 91 1.95 0.94 -5.34
N SER A 92 0.80 0.57 -5.90
CA SER A 92 0.42 0.89 -7.28
C SER A 92 -1.06 1.28 -7.35
N PHE A 93 -1.35 2.33 -8.12
CA PHE A 93 -2.71 2.81 -8.39
C PHE A 93 -2.96 2.69 -9.88
N ARG A 94 -3.94 1.88 -10.27
CA ARG A 94 -4.21 1.59 -11.68
C ARG A 94 -5.68 1.73 -12.01
N ALA A 95 -5.98 2.14 -13.25
CA ALA A 95 -7.32 2.08 -13.81
C ALA A 95 -7.32 1.60 -15.25
N ARG A 96 -8.42 0.93 -15.65
CA ARG A 96 -8.64 0.47 -17.01
C ARG A 96 -10.13 0.47 -17.34
N ARG A 97 -10.51 1.17 -18.42
CA ARG A 97 -11.89 1.14 -18.95
C ARG A 97 -12.24 -0.25 -19.49
N GLY A 98 -13.44 -0.73 -19.17
CA GLY A 98 -13.92 -2.05 -19.58
C GLY A 98 -13.28 -3.22 -18.84
N GLY A 99 -12.42 -2.96 -17.82
CA GLY A 99 -11.86 -4.02 -17.00
C GLY A 99 -12.90 -4.64 -16.07
N LYS A 100 -12.74 -5.94 -15.78
CA LYS A 100 -13.54 -6.68 -14.79
C LYS A 100 -12.67 -7.05 -13.58
N PRO A 101 -13.24 -7.06 -12.36
CA PRO A 101 -12.53 -7.55 -11.19
C PRO A 101 -12.09 -9.01 -11.35
N THR A 102 -10.87 -9.29 -10.95
CA THR A 102 -10.29 -10.65 -10.90
C THR A 102 -10.12 -11.17 -9.48
N ASN A 103 -10.15 -10.27 -8.50
CA ASN A 103 -10.16 -10.63 -7.08
C ASN A 103 -11.56 -11.14 -6.71
N THR A 104 -11.63 -12.08 -5.76
CA THR A 104 -12.89 -12.81 -5.46
C THR A 104 -13.53 -12.44 -4.13
N ARG A 105 -12.74 -11.99 -3.13
CA ARG A 105 -13.30 -11.69 -1.79
C ARG A 105 -14.02 -10.36 -1.82
N LYS A 106 -15.33 -10.38 -1.72
CA LYS A 106 -16.17 -9.18 -1.68
C LYS A 106 -15.93 -8.39 -0.41
N VAL A 107 -15.90 -7.07 -0.52
CA VAL A 107 -15.85 -6.10 0.58
C VAL A 107 -16.77 -4.94 0.26
N GLU A 108 -17.24 -4.27 1.28
CA GLU A 108 -17.99 -3.03 1.13
C GLU A 108 -17.05 -1.84 1.18
N LEU A 109 -17.27 -0.87 0.29
CA LEU A 109 -16.56 0.39 0.18
C LEU A 109 -17.55 1.54 0.38
N ARG A 110 -16.98 2.74 0.55
CA ARG A 110 -17.73 3.99 0.73
C ARG A 110 -18.89 4.11 -0.26
N GLY A 111 -20.10 4.47 0.28
CA GLY A 111 -21.33 4.62 -0.49
C GLY A 111 -21.94 3.30 -0.96
N GLY A 112 -21.78 2.21 -0.20
CA GLY A 112 -22.33 0.90 -0.52
C GLY A 112 -21.71 0.23 -1.75
N ARG A 113 -20.58 0.76 -2.23
CA ARG A 113 -19.90 0.22 -3.43
C ARG A 113 -19.24 -1.11 -3.15
N ARG A 114 -19.42 -2.06 -4.06
CA ARG A 114 -18.75 -3.36 -3.98
C ARG A 114 -17.28 -3.26 -4.38
N GLY A 115 -16.39 -3.68 -3.49
CA GLY A 115 -14.98 -3.92 -3.76
C GLY A 115 -14.66 -5.42 -3.79
N TYR A 116 -13.48 -5.76 -4.32
CA TYR A 116 -12.98 -7.12 -4.44
C TYR A 116 -11.53 -7.17 -3.94
N PHE A 117 -11.31 -7.86 -2.85
CA PHE A 117 -10.03 -7.95 -2.17
C PHE A 117 -9.29 -9.25 -2.52
N ARG A 118 -7.98 -9.17 -2.63
CA ARG A 118 -7.04 -10.30 -2.67
C ARG A 118 -5.95 -10.08 -1.62
N PRO A 119 -5.73 -11.03 -0.70
CA PRO A 119 -4.65 -10.95 0.29
C PRO A 119 -3.27 -11.09 -0.35
N LEU A 120 -2.21 -10.80 0.41
CA LEU A 120 -0.85 -11.16 0.07
C LEU A 120 -0.78 -12.65 -0.27
N LYS A 121 -0.24 -12.97 -1.41
CA LYS A 121 0.00 -14.35 -1.85
C LYS A 121 1.47 -14.51 -2.24
N CYS A 122 2.16 -15.41 -1.58
CA CYS A 122 3.54 -15.76 -1.89
C CYS A 122 3.62 -17.17 -2.49
N GLY A 123 4.50 -17.36 -3.44
CA GLY A 123 4.95 -18.57 -4.08
C GLY A 123 6.41 -18.38 -4.44
N ALA A 124 6.83 -18.65 -5.68
CA ALA A 124 8.16 -18.28 -6.18
C ALA A 124 8.41 -16.77 -6.12
N SER A 125 7.35 -15.96 -6.18
CA SER A 125 7.35 -14.53 -5.90
C SER A 125 6.14 -14.14 -5.06
N CYS A 126 6.18 -12.97 -4.40
CA CYS A 126 5.06 -12.48 -3.62
C CYS A 126 4.24 -11.45 -4.43
N ALA A 127 2.95 -11.74 -4.63
CA ALA A 127 1.99 -10.78 -5.15
C ALA A 127 1.42 -9.94 -4.00
N ALA A 128 1.56 -8.64 -4.08
CA ALA A 128 1.05 -7.72 -3.07
C ALA A 128 -0.48 -7.86 -2.90
N PRO A 129 -1.02 -7.59 -1.70
CA PRO A 129 -2.45 -7.53 -1.50
C PRO A 129 -3.05 -6.45 -2.39
N SER A 130 -4.25 -6.70 -2.91
CA SER A 130 -4.89 -5.78 -3.84
C SER A 130 -6.39 -5.63 -3.60
N LEU A 131 -6.92 -4.47 -3.93
CA LEU A 131 -8.33 -4.14 -3.88
C LEU A 131 -8.77 -3.57 -5.23
N GLN A 132 -9.87 -4.08 -5.74
CA GLN A 132 -10.45 -3.70 -7.03
C GLN A 132 -11.89 -3.23 -6.84
N TRP A 133 -12.31 -2.24 -7.61
CA TRP A 133 -13.73 -1.83 -7.73
C TRP A 133 -14.00 -1.25 -9.12
N VAL A 134 -15.28 -1.19 -9.49
CA VAL A 134 -15.71 -0.59 -10.75
C VAL A 134 -16.47 0.69 -10.48
N LYS A 135 -16.18 1.76 -11.23
CA LYS A 135 -16.94 3.01 -11.27
C LYS A 135 -17.04 3.48 -12.72
N ASN A 136 -18.25 3.72 -13.19
CA ASN A 136 -18.54 4.23 -14.56
C ASN A 136 -17.84 3.41 -15.68
N GLY A 137 -17.88 2.07 -15.57
CA GLY A 137 -17.25 1.17 -16.54
C GLY A 137 -15.71 1.15 -16.52
N VAL A 138 -15.09 1.76 -15.50
CA VAL A 138 -13.66 1.75 -15.26
C VAL A 138 -13.33 0.87 -14.07
N LEU A 139 -12.46 -0.11 -14.25
CA LEU A 139 -11.89 -0.91 -13.17
C LEU A 139 -10.73 -0.14 -12.54
N TYR A 140 -10.81 0.13 -11.25
CA TYR A 140 -9.75 0.68 -10.42
C TYR A 140 -9.10 -0.43 -9.59
N THR A 141 -7.80 -0.36 -9.43
CA THR A 141 -7.03 -1.32 -8.63
C THR A 141 -6.00 -0.57 -7.78
N ILE A 142 -6.01 -0.84 -6.49
CA ILE A 142 -4.95 -0.47 -5.57
C ILE A 142 -4.22 -1.74 -5.16
N GLU A 143 -2.90 -1.76 -5.33
CA GLU A 143 -2.02 -2.77 -4.75
C GLU A 143 -1.08 -2.06 -3.78
N ALA A 144 -0.89 -2.60 -2.57
CA ALA A 144 0.04 -1.99 -1.62
C ALA A 144 0.58 -2.99 -0.60
N LYS A 145 1.88 -2.96 -0.38
CA LYS A 145 2.56 -3.67 0.71
C LYS A 145 2.56 -2.80 1.97
N LEU A 146 1.42 -2.61 2.57
CA LEU A 146 1.22 -1.76 3.74
C LEU A 146 0.52 -2.54 4.85
N GLY A 147 1.02 -2.38 6.07
CA GLY A 147 0.48 -3.08 7.22
C GLY A 147 0.92 -4.57 7.26
N THR A 148 0.27 -5.33 8.10
CA THR A 148 0.49 -6.77 8.32
C THR A 148 -0.59 -7.59 7.65
N LYS A 149 -0.44 -8.92 7.57
CA LYS A 149 -1.51 -9.84 7.13
C LYS A 149 -2.87 -9.59 7.80
N LYS A 150 -2.86 -9.16 9.08
CA LYS A 150 -4.10 -8.86 9.83
C LYS A 150 -4.73 -7.52 9.46
N THR A 151 -3.96 -6.56 8.96
CA THR A 151 -4.40 -5.19 8.73
C THR A 151 -4.48 -4.81 7.25
N GLU A 152 -3.85 -5.54 6.33
CA GLU A 152 -3.77 -5.22 4.89
C GLU A 152 -5.13 -4.95 4.24
N ARG A 153 -6.15 -5.77 4.54
CA ARG A 153 -7.52 -5.58 4.04
C ARG A 153 -8.08 -4.21 4.46
N ARG A 154 -7.96 -3.86 5.74
CA ARG A 154 -8.47 -2.60 6.29
C ARG A 154 -7.71 -1.40 5.73
N VAL A 155 -6.40 -1.53 5.53
CA VAL A 155 -5.56 -0.49 4.91
C VAL A 155 -6.03 -0.24 3.48
N LEU A 156 -6.20 -1.27 2.66
CA LEU A 156 -6.65 -1.14 1.27
C LEU A 156 -8.06 -0.57 1.15
N ILE A 157 -8.99 -0.96 2.04
CA ILE A 157 -10.33 -0.37 2.11
C ILE A 157 -10.24 1.14 2.37
N ARG A 158 -9.46 1.58 3.37
CA ARG A 158 -9.29 3.01 3.66
C ARG A 158 -8.70 3.79 2.49
N LEU A 159 -7.73 3.23 1.77
CA LEU A 159 -7.16 3.85 0.57
C LEU A 159 -8.21 3.99 -0.54
N ALA A 160 -8.99 2.93 -0.80
CA ALA A 160 -10.05 2.96 -1.80
C ALA A 160 -11.17 3.96 -1.43
N ASP A 161 -11.62 3.96 -0.18
CA ASP A 161 -12.64 4.88 0.31
C ASP A 161 -12.18 6.34 0.23
N SER A 162 -10.90 6.59 0.51
CA SER A 162 -10.29 7.91 0.33
C SER A 162 -10.28 8.34 -1.14
N ALA A 163 -9.91 7.43 -2.06
CA ALA A 163 -9.90 7.71 -3.50
C ALA A 163 -11.33 7.96 -4.04
N ILE A 164 -12.30 7.16 -3.61
CA ILE A 164 -13.71 7.30 -3.99
C ILE A 164 -14.27 8.63 -3.46
N GLY A 165 -14.02 8.95 -2.19
CA GLY A 165 -14.56 10.13 -1.53
C GLY A 165 -13.98 11.46 -2.02
N LYS A 166 -12.75 11.46 -2.52
CA LYS A 166 -12.11 12.66 -3.10
C LYS A 166 -12.49 12.88 -4.56
N GLY A 167 -12.94 11.83 -5.25
CA GLY A 167 -13.33 11.92 -6.66
C GLY A 167 -12.15 12.01 -7.62
N ALA A 168 -12.45 12.48 -8.87
CA ALA A 168 -11.44 12.65 -9.91
C ALA A 168 -10.43 13.75 -9.57
N ARG A 169 -9.18 13.54 -9.97
CA ARG A 169 -8.06 14.46 -9.76
C ARG A 169 -7.48 14.94 -11.06
#